data_fe1152dbd33504edfe18e600adda023c
#
_entry.id   fe1152dbd33504edfe18e600adda023c
#
_cell.length_a   1.000
_cell.length_b   1.000
_cell.length_c   1.000
_cell.angle_alpha   90.00
_cell.angle_beta   90.00
_cell.angle_gamma   90.00
#
_symmetry.space_group_name_H-M   'P 1'
#
loop_
_entity.id
_entity.type
_entity.pdbx_description
1 polymer ?
#
loop_
_entity_poly.entity_id
_entity_poly.type
_entity_poly.pdbx_seq_one_letter_code
_entity_poly.pdbx_strand_id
1 'polypeptide(L)'
;MHANATAVEAMDPAQRLIVALDGMEPKQALAFAAAVPELRWVKVGLELFVAGGPDGVRQLRDQGKRVFLDLKFHDIPATMAGACRSAARLGAELITVHACAGTEALRAAQAAASESAAAAGLAAPTLLAVTVLTSWDSARFATELAISEPVAAYVPRLADL
;
A
#
# COMPACT_ATOMS: atom_id res chain seq x y z
N MET A 1 6.02 -23.74 -0.22
CA MET A 1 5.12 -22.56 -0.18
C MET A 1 3.68 -22.88 0.26
N HIS A 2 3.44 -23.77 1.25
CA HIS A 2 2.08 -24.15 1.68
C HIS A 2 1.73 -23.75 3.13
N ALA A 3 2.62 -23.02 3.83
CA ALA A 3 2.37 -22.65 5.23
C ALA A 3 1.43 -21.44 5.42
N ASN A 4 1.15 -20.66 4.37
CA ASN A 4 0.34 -19.43 4.50
C ASN A 4 -1.18 -19.63 4.34
N ALA A 5 -1.64 -20.69 3.68
CA ALA A 5 -3.07 -20.90 3.44
C ALA A 5 -3.83 -21.23 4.74
N THR A 6 -3.28 -22.11 5.57
CA THR A 6 -3.89 -22.52 6.84
C THR A 6 -3.95 -21.41 7.88
N ALA A 7 -2.98 -20.50 7.89
CA ALA A 7 -2.98 -19.34 8.80
C ALA A 7 -4.07 -18.31 8.42
N VAL A 8 -4.33 -18.13 7.13
CA VAL A 8 -5.39 -17.24 6.63
C VAL A 8 -6.78 -17.80 6.91
N GLU A 9 -6.95 -19.12 6.81
CA GLU A 9 -8.22 -19.78 7.11
C GLU A 9 -8.63 -19.68 8.59
N ALA A 10 -7.65 -19.59 9.49
CA ALA A 10 -7.87 -19.43 10.93
C ALA A 10 -8.11 -17.98 11.38
N MET A 11 -7.92 -16.99 10.50
CA MET A 11 -8.17 -15.57 10.82
C MET A 11 -9.66 -15.26 10.85
N ASP A 12 -10.06 -14.44 11.82
CA ASP A 12 -11.39 -13.81 11.84
C ASP A 12 -11.70 -13.17 10.48
N PRO A 13 -12.82 -13.49 9.82
CA PRO A 13 -13.21 -12.91 8.54
C PRO A 13 -13.13 -11.38 8.50
N ALA A 14 -13.46 -10.69 9.60
CA ALA A 14 -13.35 -9.24 9.71
C ALA A 14 -11.90 -8.72 9.55
N GLN A 15 -10.90 -9.53 9.88
CA GLN A 15 -9.49 -9.19 9.72
C GLN A 15 -8.97 -9.37 8.29
N ARG A 16 -9.74 -10.06 7.45
CA ARG A 16 -9.40 -10.29 6.03
C ARG A 16 -10.03 -9.28 5.08
N LEU A 17 -10.91 -8.42 5.60
CA LEU A 17 -11.61 -7.40 4.83
C LEU A 17 -10.90 -6.06 4.96
N ILE A 18 -10.56 -5.45 3.83
CA ILE A 18 -10.06 -4.08 3.74
C ILE A 18 -11.09 -3.24 2.99
N VAL A 19 -11.63 -2.21 3.64
CA VAL A 19 -12.58 -1.29 2.99
C VAL A 19 -11.82 -0.11 2.39
N ALA A 20 -12.01 0.09 1.08
CA ALA A 20 -11.47 1.26 0.38
C ALA A 20 -12.33 2.50 0.66
N LEU A 21 -11.69 3.58 1.13
CA LEU A 21 -12.35 4.85 1.41
C LEU A 21 -12.28 5.83 0.23
N ASP A 22 -12.06 5.29 -0.99
CA ASP A 22 -11.93 6.09 -2.20
C ASP A 22 -13.25 6.82 -2.52
N GLY A 23 -13.17 8.01 -3.07
CA GLY A 23 -14.34 8.85 -3.40
C GLY A 23 -15.05 9.49 -2.20
N MET A 24 -14.49 9.36 -0.99
CA MET A 24 -15.02 10.02 0.22
C MET A 24 -14.23 11.29 0.53
N GLU A 25 -14.93 12.31 0.98
CA GLU A 25 -14.29 13.45 1.63
C GLU A 25 -13.68 13.04 2.98
N PRO A 26 -12.59 13.68 3.45
CA PRO A 26 -11.89 13.27 4.68
C PRO A 26 -12.81 13.14 5.90
N LYS A 27 -13.73 14.07 6.08
CA LYS A 27 -14.71 14.02 7.20
C LYS A 27 -15.68 12.85 7.07
N GLN A 28 -16.09 12.52 5.84
CA GLN A 28 -16.97 11.38 5.58
C GLN A 28 -16.25 10.05 5.84
N ALA A 29 -15.00 9.93 5.39
CA ALA A 29 -14.18 8.75 5.62
C ALA A 29 -13.99 8.46 7.12
N LEU A 30 -13.69 9.49 7.92
CA LEU A 30 -13.56 9.38 9.38
C LEU A 30 -14.88 9.02 10.06
N ALA A 31 -15.99 9.64 9.64
CA ALA A 31 -17.32 9.33 10.18
C ALA A 31 -17.75 7.90 9.85
N PHE A 32 -17.49 7.45 8.61
CA PHE A 32 -17.75 6.08 8.19
C PHE A 32 -16.95 5.08 9.03
N ALA A 33 -15.65 5.30 9.19
CA ALA A 33 -14.78 4.42 9.98
C ALA A 33 -15.23 4.35 11.45
N ALA A 34 -15.67 5.46 12.03
CA ALA A 34 -16.20 5.51 13.40
C ALA A 34 -17.56 4.78 13.54
N ALA A 35 -18.41 4.83 12.51
CA ALA A 35 -19.73 4.19 12.51
C ALA A 35 -19.67 2.66 12.40
N VAL A 36 -18.52 2.09 11.99
CA VAL A 36 -18.33 0.64 11.83
C VAL A 36 -17.17 0.17 12.72
N PRO A 37 -17.39 -0.02 14.02
CA PRO A 37 -16.32 -0.37 14.97
C PRO A 37 -15.68 -1.75 14.68
N GLU A 38 -16.40 -2.68 14.07
CA GLU A 38 -15.93 -4.01 13.69
C GLU A 38 -14.93 -3.95 12.51
N LEU A 39 -14.98 -2.90 11.70
CA LEU A 39 -14.06 -2.69 10.59
C LEU A 39 -12.63 -2.51 11.13
N ARG A 40 -11.75 -3.43 10.78
CA ARG A 40 -10.36 -3.42 11.21
C ARG A 40 -9.45 -2.67 10.25
N TRP A 41 -9.60 -2.91 8.94
CA TRP A 41 -8.72 -2.38 7.93
C TRP A 41 -9.43 -1.38 7.02
N VAL A 42 -8.77 -0.27 6.77
CA VAL A 42 -9.18 0.73 5.77
C VAL A 42 -8.05 1.01 4.80
N LYS A 43 -8.39 1.20 3.52
CA LYS A 43 -7.46 1.67 2.50
C LYS A 43 -7.64 3.16 2.28
N VAL A 44 -6.53 3.90 2.37
CA VAL A 44 -6.44 5.31 2.02
C VAL A 44 -5.72 5.40 0.68
N GLY A 45 -6.46 5.74 -0.37
CA GLY A 45 -5.93 5.95 -1.72
C GLY A 45 -5.41 7.37 -1.95
N LEU A 46 -4.89 7.62 -3.16
CA LEU A 46 -4.29 8.90 -3.54
C LEU A 46 -5.23 10.09 -3.33
N GLU A 47 -6.48 9.99 -3.80
CA GLU A 47 -7.47 11.07 -3.72
C GLU A 47 -7.72 11.49 -2.27
N LEU A 48 -8.06 10.54 -1.41
CA LEU A 48 -8.32 10.79 0.01
C LEU A 48 -7.07 11.31 0.73
N PHE A 49 -5.88 10.78 0.41
CA PHE A 49 -4.65 11.23 1.01
C PHE A 49 -4.28 12.67 0.60
N VAL A 50 -4.47 13.03 -0.66
CA VAL A 50 -4.24 14.39 -1.14
C VAL A 50 -5.21 15.39 -0.49
N ALA A 51 -6.46 15.00 -0.29
CA ALA A 51 -7.49 15.84 0.35
C ALA A 51 -7.29 15.96 1.87
N GLY A 52 -6.97 14.86 2.56
CA GLY A 52 -6.91 14.79 4.03
C GLY A 52 -5.51 14.85 4.62
N GLY A 53 -4.50 14.64 3.79
CA GLY A 53 -3.09 14.63 4.20
C GLY A 53 -2.75 13.55 5.24
N PRO A 54 -1.55 13.65 5.83
CA PRO A 54 -1.09 12.74 6.88
C PRO A 54 -1.99 12.70 8.11
N ASP A 55 -2.68 13.79 8.41
CA ASP A 55 -3.56 13.87 9.59
C ASP A 55 -4.78 12.98 9.46
N GLY A 56 -5.32 12.80 8.26
CA GLY A 56 -6.39 11.84 8.00
C GLY A 56 -5.97 10.40 8.36
N VAL A 57 -4.75 10.02 8.03
CA VAL A 57 -4.19 8.71 8.38
C VAL A 57 -4.06 8.56 9.90
N ARG A 58 -3.52 9.58 10.60
CA ARG A 58 -3.39 9.56 12.07
C ARG A 58 -4.75 9.40 12.75
N GLN A 59 -5.75 10.17 12.33
CA GLN A 59 -7.10 10.11 12.90
C GLN A 59 -7.77 8.74 12.70
N LEU A 60 -7.57 8.07 11.55
CA LEU A 60 -8.04 6.69 11.35
C LEU A 60 -7.32 5.72 12.31
N ARG A 61 -6.02 5.89 12.50
CA ARG A 61 -5.23 5.11 13.46
C ARG A 61 -5.69 5.33 14.91
N ASP A 62 -5.98 6.58 15.28
CA ASP A 62 -6.49 6.94 16.61
C ASP A 62 -7.87 6.32 16.89
N GLN A 63 -8.65 6.03 15.84
CA GLN A 63 -9.89 5.25 15.92
C GLN A 63 -9.65 3.72 16.00
N GLY A 64 -8.39 3.29 16.11
CA GLY A 64 -8.02 1.87 16.17
C GLY A 64 -8.05 1.13 14.83
N LYS A 65 -8.12 1.85 13.71
CA LYS A 65 -8.07 1.22 12.38
C LYS A 65 -6.65 0.91 11.96
N ARG A 66 -6.47 -0.23 11.32
CA ARG A 66 -5.25 -0.57 10.58
C ARG A 66 -5.31 0.09 9.22
N VAL A 67 -4.23 0.71 8.79
CA VAL A 67 -4.22 1.50 7.55
C VAL A 67 -3.37 0.85 6.47
N PHE A 68 -4.01 0.62 5.33
CA PHE A 68 -3.39 0.34 4.06
C PHE A 68 -3.23 1.65 3.28
N LEU A 69 -2.02 2.16 3.15
CA LEU A 69 -1.72 3.40 2.43
C LEU A 69 -1.39 3.08 0.97
N ASP A 70 -2.34 3.33 0.09
CA ASP A 70 -2.29 2.96 -1.32
C ASP A 70 -1.92 4.15 -2.21
N LEU A 71 -0.66 4.60 -2.12
CA LEU A 71 -0.13 5.76 -2.84
C LEU A 71 0.73 5.40 -4.05
N LYS A 72 1.06 4.11 -4.22
CA LYS A 72 1.83 3.58 -5.35
C LYS A 72 3.11 4.36 -5.63
N PHE A 73 3.96 4.51 -4.62
CA PHE A 73 5.21 5.25 -4.74
C PHE A 73 6.07 4.71 -5.88
N HIS A 74 6.55 5.64 -6.72
CA HIS A 74 7.39 5.34 -7.86
C HIS A 74 8.32 6.52 -8.13
N ASP A 75 9.58 6.40 -7.77
CA ASP A 75 10.59 7.45 -7.92
C ASP A 75 12.00 6.82 -7.84
N ILE A 76 13.04 7.65 -7.90
CA ILE A 76 14.43 7.23 -7.66
C ILE A 76 14.63 6.70 -6.22
N PRO A 77 15.65 5.86 -5.95
CA PRO A 77 15.81 5.17 -4.66
C PRO A 77 15.76 6.09 -3.44
N ALA A 78 16.40 7.25 -3.49
CA ALA A 78 16.43 8.18 -2.36
C ALA A 78 15.04 8.77 -2.03
N THR A 79 14.25 9.11 -3.04
CA THR A 79 12.88 9.62 -2.88
C THR A 79 11.94 8.52 -2.39
N MET A 80 12.04 7.30 -2.94
CA MET A 80 11.29 6.12 -2.48
C MET A 80 11.56 5.84 -1.00
N ALA A 81 12.82 5.85 -0.58
CA ALA A 81 13.22 5.69 0.81
C ALA A 81 12.60 6.78 1.70
N GLY A 82 12.64 8.04 1.27
CA GLY A 82 12.05 9.17 1.99
C GLY A 82 10.53 9.06 2.17
N ALA A 83 9.82 8.69 1.09
CA ALA A 83 8.38 8.50 1.09
C ALA A 83 7.96 7.35 2.02
N CYS A 84 8.61 6.18 1.89
CA CYS A 84 8.32 5.00 2.72
C CYS A 84 8.67 5.23 4.20
N ARG A 85 9.76 5.95 4.49
CA ARG A 85 10.10 6.40 5.85
C ARG A 85 8.98 7.23 6.47
N SER A 86 8.45 8.18 5.72
CA SER A 86 7.38 9.06 6.17
C SER A 86 6.07 8.29 6.38
N ALA A 87 5.70 7.41 5.45
CA ALA A 87 4.52 6.56 5.55
C ALA A 87 4.58 5.60 6.76
N ALA A 88 5.75 5.01 7.02
CA ALA A 88 5.96 4.16 8.19
C ALA A 88 5.74 4.91 9.51
N ARG A 89 6.18 6.18 9.62
CA ARG A 89 5.94 7.02 10.81
C ARG A 89 4.48 7.36 11.03
N LEU A 90 3.67 7.35 9.98
CA LEU A 90 2.22 7.51 10.11
C LEU A 90 1.55 6.26 10.68
N GLY A 91 2.31 5.16 10.81
CA GLY A 91 1.80 3.88 11.27
C GLY A 91 1.01 3.13 10.22
N ALA A 92 1.18 3.43 8.93
CA ALA A 92 0.63 2.58 7.88
C ALA A 92 1.25 1.18 7.97
N GLU A 93 0.41 0.15 7.90
CA GLU A 93 0.85 -1.24 8.03
C GLU A 93 1.03 -1.95 6.69
N LEU A 94 0.32 -1.46 5.65
CA LEU A 94 0.53 -1.83 4.25
C LEU A 94 0.81 -0.56 3.45
N ILE A 95 1.79 -0.59 2.56
CA ILE A 95 2.16 0.55 1.70
C ILE A 95 2.40 0.03 0.29
N THR A 96 1.76 0.64 -0.72
CA THR A 96 2.04 0.28 -2.12
C THR A 96 3.21 1.05 -2.68
N VAL A 97 4.03 0.32 -3.43
CA VAL A 97 5.12 0.84 -4.27
C VAL A 97 5.02 0.24 -5.65
N HIS A 98 5.59 0.84 -6.69
CA HIS A 98 5.66 0.20 -8.00
C HIS A 98 6.88 -0.72 -8.11
N ALA A 99 6.68 -1.96 -8.55
CA ALA A 99 7.75 -2.92 -8.78
C ALA A 99 8.73 -2.43 -9.87
N CYS A 100 8.22 -1.73 -10.90
CA CYS A 100 9.03 -1.18 -11.99
C CYS A 100 9.96 -0.03 -11.57
N ALA A 101 9.91 0.42 -10.31
CA ALA A 101 10.93 1.31 -9.75
C ALA A 101 12.31 0.62 -9.65
N GLY A 102 12.35 -0.71 -9.72
CA GLY A 102 13.56 -1.51 -9.75
C GLY A 102 14.09 -1.90 -8.36
N THR A 103 14.94 -2.92 -8.35
CA THR A 103 15.44 -3.59 -7.14
C THR A 103 16.10 -2.63 -6.14
N GLU A 104 16.89 -1.66 -6.63
CA GLU A 104 17.58 -0.70 -5.76
C GLU A 104 16.58 0.17 -5.00
N ALA A 105 15.57 0.71 -5.70
CA ALA A 105 14.54 1.55 -5.10
C ALA A 105 13.66 0.77 -4.12
N LEU A 106 13.30 -0.48 -4.45
CA LEU A 106 12.53 -1.36 -3.57
C LEU A 106 13.27 -1.69 -2.28
N ARG A 107 14.57 -2.03 -2.37
CA ARG A 107 15.42 -2.28 -1.20
C ARG A 107 15.59 -1.04 -0.33
N ALA A 108 15.86 0.12 -0.93
CA ALA A 108 15.98 1.37 -0.20
C ALA A 108 14.68 1.75 0.52
N ALA A 109 13.54 1.56 -0.14
CA ALA A 109 12.21 1.79 0.43
C ALA A 109 11.94 0.88 1.64
N GLN A 110 12.21 -0.43 1.50
CA GLN A 110 11.99 -1.42 2.57
C GLN A 110 12.90 -1.14 3.78
N ALA A 111 14.18 -0.88 3.56
CA ALA A 111 15.12 -0.57 4.64
C ALA A 111 14.67 0.67 5.41
N ALA A 112 14.39 1.78 4.70
CA ALA A 112 13.97 3.04 5.31
C ALA A 112 12.63 2.94 6.06
N ALA A 113 11.67 2.16 5.55
CA ALA A 113 10.40 1.92 6.23
C ALA A 113 10.60 1.12 7.53
N SER A 114 11.40 0.05 7.48
CA SER A 114 11.68 -0.80 8.65
C SER A 114 12.43 -0.05 9.74
N GLU A 115 13.49 0.67 9.39
CA GLU A 115 14.28 1.48 10.33
C GLU A 115 13.43 2.57 11.00
N SER A 116 12.60 3.23 10.21
CA SER A 116 11.76 4.32 10.70
C SER A 116 10.64 3.84 11.61
N ALA A 117 10.02 2.70 11.29
CA ALA A 117 9.02 2.06 12.14
C ALA A 117 9.64 1.65 13.48
N ALA A 118 10.80 0.99 13.45
CA ALA A 118 11.52 0.58 14.66
C ALA A 118 11.87 1.78 15.56
N ALA A 119 12.36 2.87 14.97
CA ALA A 119 12.68 4.10 15.70
C ALA A 119 11.44 4.77 16.34
N ALA A 120 10.25 4.52 15.79
CA ALA A 120 8.97 5.00 16.31
C ALA A 120 8.27 4.01 17.25
N GLY A 121 8.88 2.85 17.55
CA GLY A 121 8.25 1.80 18.36
C GLY A 121 7.06 1.11 17.66
N LEU A 122 7.03 1.13 16.32
CA LEU A 122 5.98 0.55 15.50
C LEU A 122 6.48 -0.72 14.81
N ALA A 123 5.55 -1.60 14.43
CA ALA A 123 5.86 -2.73 13.55
C ALA A 123 6.26 -2.22 12.15
N ALA A 124 7.21 -2.89 11.52
CA ALA A 124 7.60 -2.58 10.16
C ALA A 124 6.41 -2.81 9.21
N PRO A 125 6.10 -1.87 8.30
CA PRO A 125 5.05 -2.07 7.32
C PRO A 125 5.44 -3.12 6.28
N THR A 126 4.45 -3.79 5.70
CA THR A 126 4.64 -4.60 4.51
C THR A 126 4.55 -3.71 3.27
N LEU A 127 5.56 -3.72 2.42
CA LEU A 127 5.49 -3.09 1.11
C LEU A 127 4.82 -4.03 0.11
N LEU A 128 3.81 -3.55 -0.59
CA LEU A 128 3.11 -4.26 -1.66
C LEU A 128 3.56 -3.70 -3.00
N ALA A 129 4.29 -4.50 -3.76
CA ALA A 129 4.81 -4.11 -5.07
C ALA A 129 3.74 -4.28 -6.15
N VAL A 130 3.24 -3.17 -6.69
CA VAL A 130 2.31 -3.13 -7.81
C VAL A 130 3.08 -3.43 -9.09
N THR A 131 2.69 -4.48 -9.79
CA THR A 131 3.33 -4.92 -11.04
C THR A 131 2.78 -4.19 -12.25
N VAL A 132 1.49 -4.41 -12.55
CA VAL A 132 0.77 -3.76 -13.66
C VAL A 132 -0.55 -3.23 -13.13
N LEU A 133 -0.90 -2.01 -13.48
CA LEU A 133 -2.19 -1.43 -13.13
C LEU A 133 -3.32 -2.13 -13.88
N THR A 134 -4.40 -2.45 -13.19
CA THR A 134 -5.54 -3.20 -13.75
C THR A 134 -6.36 -2.44 -14.79
N SER A 135 -6.10 -1.14 -14.96
CA SER A 135 -6.71 -0.31 -16.01
C SER A 135 -6.09 -0.53 -17.41
N TRP A 136 -4.95 -1.23 -17.50
CA TRP A 136 -4.33 -1.56 -18.77
C TRP A 136 -4.96 -2.80 -19.40
N ASP A 137 -5.41 -2.71 -20.64
CA ASP A 137 -5.57 -3.86 -21.50
C ASP A 137 -4.25 -4.20 -22.22
N SER A 138 -4.17 -5.40 -22.77
CA SER A 138 -2.90 -5.90 -23.36
C SER A 138 -2.43 -5.08 -24.56
N ALA A 139 -3.34 -4.50 -25.35
CA ALA A 139 -2.98 -3.72 -26.53
C ALA A 139 -2.41 -2.35 -26.12
N ARG A 140 -3.08 -1.65 -25.21
CA ARG A 140 -2.61 -0.38 -24.68
C ARG A 140 -1.34 -0.52 -23.86
N PHE A 141 -1.22 -1.59 -23.08
CA PHE A 141 0.01 -1.90 -22.35
C PHE A 141 1.22 -1.99 -23.29
N ALA A 142 1.08 -2.71 -24.41
CA ALA A 142 2.17 -2.83 -25.37
C ALA A 142 2.49 -1.52 -26.11
N THR A 143 1.46 -0.78 -26.54
CA THR A 143 1.65 0.41 -27.40
C THR A 143 2.00 1.67 -26.62
N GLU A 144 1.33 1.94 -25.50
CA GLU A 144 1.51 3.17 -24.74
C GLU A 144 2.74 3.12 -23.81
N LEU A 145 3.06 1.93 -23.25
CA LEU A 145 4.26 1.76 -22.42
C LEU A 145 5.48 1.27 -23.20
N ALA A 146 5.33 0.99 -24.51
CA ALA A 146 6.39 0.46 -25.36
C ALA A 146 7.02 -0.86 -24.84
N ILE A 147 6.21 -1.68 -24.18
CA ILE A 147 6.62 -2.97 -23.62
C ILE A 147 6.13 -4.08 -24.54
N SER A 148 7.05 -4.73 -25.25
CA SER A 148 6.73 -5.81 -26.20
C SER A 148 6.40 -7.14 -25.51
N GLU A 149 6.79 -7.30 -24.25
CA GLU A 149 6.53 -8.52 -23.47
C GLU A 149 5.04 -8.60 -23.09
N PRO A 150 4.38 -9.76 -23.26
CA PRO A 150 3.00 -9.94 -22.80
C PRO A 150 2.85 -9.71 -21.29
N VAL A 151 1.74 -9.12 -20.84
CA VAL A 151 1.46 -8.85 -19.41
C VAL A 151 1.63 -10.12 -18.56
N ALA A 152 1.20 -11.29 -19.08
CA ALA A 152 1.31 -12.57 -18.36
C ALA A 152 2.76 -13.01 -18.09
N ALA A 153 3.74 -12.56 -18.89
CA ALA A 153 5.16 -12.79 -18.66
C ALA A 153 5.81 -11.64 -17.87
N TYR A 154 5.35 -10.42 -18.12
CA TYR A 154 5.87 -9.20 -17.47
C TYR A 154 5.60 -9.20 -15.95
N VAL A 155 4.40 -9.60 -15.52
CA VAL A 155 4.00 -9.59 -14.09
C VAL A 155 4.88 -10.51 -13.24
N PRO A 156 5.11 -11.81 -13.59
CA PRO A 156 6.02 -12.67 -12.82
C PRO A 156 7.43 -12.10 -12.75
N ARG A 157 7.95 -11.57 -13.86
CA ARG A 157 9.30 -10.98 -13.91
C ARG A 157 9.45 -9.78 -12.96
N LEU A 158 8.42 -8.96 -12.81
CA LEU A 158 8.42 -7.88 -11.82
C LEU A 158 8.28 -8.38 -10.38
N ALA A 159 7.60 -9.51 -10.18
CA ALA A 159 7.41 -10.11 -8.86
C ALA A 159 8.69 -10.77 -8.32
N ASP A 160 9.66 -11.03 -9.20
CA ASP A 160 10.97 -11.64 -8.87
C ASP A 160 12.04 -10.59 -8.47
N LEU A 161 11.70 -9.28 -8.52
CA LEU A 161 12.61 -8.19 -8.13
C LEU A 161 12.75 -8.05 -6.61
#